data_6baaf443aeb224ab0189df418807d5c8
#
_entry.id   6baaf443aeb224ab0189df418807d5c8
#
_cell.length_a   1.000
_cell.length_b   1.000
_cell.length_c   1.000
_cell.angle_alpha   90.00
_cell.angle_beta   90.00
_cell.angle_gamma   90.00
#
_symmetry.space_group_name_H-M   'P 1'
#
loop_
_entity.id
_entity.type
_entity.pdbx_description
1 polymer ?
#
loop_
_entity_poly.entity_id
_entity_poly.type
_entity_poly.pdbx_seq_one_letter_code
_entity_poly.pdbx_strand_id
1 'polypeptide(L)'
;MFNFGPSKLDRGLDAFDRGEWRRARRLLEQALEAEERPIGHYHLGLLYWRGLGGKRNVGAGADCFARAAESAHPAAQTAYGIALRSGVGALKDNEKARALFRSAAGAGDHDAMVQLATMSEPDEARRILLRASELGHAPAMSHLADMLMRDDPIEALSWLYASVALSGNEAARKRAAKLAREMSAAEIDAAQKAGRVYAKDIQQRARGK
;
A
#
# COMPACT_ATOMS: atom_id res chain seq x y z
N MET A 1 -5.87 -1.96 -42.03
CA MET A 1 -6.03 -1.83 -40.57
C MET A 1 -5.64 -3.14 -39.93
N PHE A 2 -4.45 -3.29 -39.42
CA PHE A 2 -4.05 -4.50 -38.70
C PHE A 2 -4.66 -4.41 -37.29
N ASN A 3 -5.73 -5.16 -37.07
CA ASN A 3 -6.35 -5.30 -35.76
C ASN A 3 -5.49 -6.31 -34.97
N PHE A 4 -4.44 -5.85 -34.35
CA PHE A 4 -3.69 -6.66 -33.40
C PHE A 4 -4.58 -6.83 -32.18
N GLY A 5 -5.11 -8.04 -31.98
CA GLY A 5 -5.81 -8.39 -30.73
C GLY A 5 -4.92 -8.14 -29.51
N PRO A 6 -5.48 -8.26 -28.28
CA PRO A 6 -4.76 -7.94 -27.05
C PRO A 6 -3.43 -8.71 -26.98
N SER A 7 -2.36 -8.00 -26.60
CA SER A 7 -1.03 -8.57 -26.47
C SER A 7 -0.99 -9.71 -25.42
N LYS A 8 0.09 -10.51 -25.39
CA LYS A 8 0.28 -11.50 -24.31
C LYS A 8 0.30 -10.84 -22.94
N LEU A 9 0.88 -9.63 -22.85
CA LEU A 9 0.89 -8.84 -21.62
C LEU A 9 -0.53 -8.50 -21.19
N ASP A 10 -1.34 -7.90 -22.08
CA ASP A 10 -2.72 -7.52 -21.74
C ASP A 10 -3.56 -8.72 -21.30
N ARG A 11 -3.42 -9.85 -21.99
CA ARG A 11 -4.09 -11.10 -21.61
C ARG A 11 -3.59 -11.67 -20.30
N GLY A 12 -2.31 -11.47 -19.98
CA GLY A 12 -1.70 -11.87 -18.70
C GLY A 12 -2.22 -11.04 -17.54
N LEU A 13 -2.33 -9.72 -17.72
CA LEU A 13 -2.89 -8.80 -16.74
C LEU A 13 -4.39 -9.05 -16.51
N ASP A 14 -5.17 -9.23 -17.60
CA ASP A 14 -6.58 -9.59 -17.52
C ASP A 14 -6.80 -10.94 -16.78
N ALA A 15 -5.96 -11.93 -17.03
CA ALA A 15 -6.00 -13.20 -16.30
C ALA A 15 -5.64 -13.02 -14.82
N PHE A 16 -4.72 -12.11 -14.50
CA PHE A 16 -4.38 -11.74 -13.12
C PHE A 16 -5.59 -11.12 -12.40
N ASP A 17 -6.25 -10.16 -13.02
CA ASP A 17 -7.42 -9.48 -12.44
C ASP A 17 -8.60 -10.43 -12.21
N ARG A 18 -8.73 -11.46 -13.04
CA ARG A 18 -9.73 -12.52 -12.88
C ARG A 18 -9.35 -13.63 -11.89
N GLY A 19 -8.14 -13.57 -11.30
CA GLY A 19 -7.66 -14.63 -10.41
C GLY A 19 -7.26 -15.94 -11.12
N GLU A 20 -7.10 -15.91 -12.42
CA GLU A 20 -6.65 -17.06 -13.24
C GLU A 20 -5.11 -17.23 -13.12
N TRP A 21 -4.60 -17.42 -11.89
CA TRP A 21 -3.20 -17.27 -11.54
C TRP A 21 -2.22 -18.09 -12.39
N ARG A 22 -2.55 -19.34 -12.71
CA ARG A 22 -1.69 -20.19 -13.56
C ARG A 22 -1.57 -19.64 -14.98
N ARG A 23 -2.69 -19.14 -15.52
CA ARG A 23 -2.75 -18.54 -16.84
C ARG A 23 -2.02 -17.21 -16.89
N ALA A 24 -2.27 -16.36 -15.89
CA ALA A 24 -1.60 -15.07 -15.72
C ALA A 24 -0.08 -15.25 -15.69
N ARG A 25 0.43 -16.13 -14.82
CA ARG A 25 1.86 -16.40 -14.68
C ARG A 25 2.48 -16.82 -16.02
N ARG A 26 1.93 -17.81 -16.69
CA ARG A 26 2.43 -18.29 -18.00
C ARG A 26 2.43 -17.20 -19.07
N LEU A 27 1.36 -16.39 -19.15
CA LEU A 27 1.26 -15.33 -20.14
C LEU A 27 2.23 -14.18 -19.86
N LEU A 28 2.41 -13.80 -18.58
CA LEU A 28 3.37 -12.76 -18.20
C LEU A 28 4.80 -13.22 -18.41
N GLU A 29 5.16 -14.47 -18.05
CA GLU A 29 6.47 -15.05 -18.34
C GLU A 29 6.78 -14.95 -19.85
N GLN A 30 5.87 -15.40 -20.71
CA GLN A 30 6.03 -15.33 -22.17
C GLN A 30 6.04 -13.91 -22.75
N ALA A 31 5.32 -12.97 -22.13
CA ALA A 31 5.31 -11.59 -22.58
C ALA A 31 6.65 -10.90 -22.29
N LEU A 32 7.23 -11.18 -21.14
CA LEU A 32 8.49 -10.57 -20.68
C LEU A 32 9.75 -11.17 -21.34
N GLU A 33 9.65 -12.36 -21.98
CA GLU A 33 10.68 -12.87 -22.85
C GLU A 33 10.84 -12.06 -24.14
N ALA A 34 9.74 -11.42 -24.60
CA ALA A 34 9.71 -10.64 -25.84
C ALA A 34 9.92 -9.14 -25.63
N GLU A 35 9.41 -8.60 -24.54
CA GLU A 35 9.46 -7.17 -24.25
C GLU A 35 9.46 -6.91 -22.73
N GLU A 36 10.44 -6.16 -22.25
CA GLU A 36 10.49 -5.73 -20.86
C GLU A 36 9.44 -4.65 -20.60
N ARG A 37 8.51 -4.95 -19.69
CA ARG A 37 7.43 -4.04 -19.28
C ARG A 37 7.33 -4.00 -17.77
N PRO A 38 7.54 -2.83 -17.14
CA PRO A 38 7.54 -2.70 -15.68
C PRO A 38 6.27 -3.24 -15.02
N ILE A 39 5.10 -2.99 -15.59
CA ILE A 39 3.83 -3.48 -15.09
C ILE A 39 3.74 -5.01 -15.13
N GLY A 40 4.28 -5.65 -16.18
CA GLY A 40 4.34 -7.09 -16.30
C GLY A 40 5.25 -7.70 -15.23
N HIS A 41 6.43 -7.13 -15.04
CA HIS A 41 7.37 -7.55 -13.99
C HIS A 41 6.75 -7.40 -12.59
N TYR A 42 6.07 -6.29 -12.31
CA TYR A 42 5.41 -6.10 -11.03
C TYR A 42 4.37 -7.21 -10.74
N HIS A 43 3.48 -7.49 -11.69
CA HIS A 43 2.45 -8.52 -11.50
C HIS A 43 3.04 -9.94 -11.44
N LEU A 44 4.04 -10.23 -12.26
CA LEU A 44 4.76 -11.51 -12.18
C LEU A 44 5.48 -11.66 -10.83
N GLY A 45 6.07 -10.57 -10.34
CA GLY A 45 6.65 -10.49 -9.00
C GLY A 45 5.65 -10.85 -7.89
N LEU A 46 4.42 -10.33 -7.96
CA LEU A 46 3.35 -10.66 -7.02
C LEU A 46 2.98 -12.16 -7.07
N LEU A 47 2.91 -12.74 -8.27
CA LEU A 47 2.61 -14.17 -8.45
C LEU A 47 3.68 -15.05 -7.82
N TYR A 48 4.95 -14.76 -8.07
CA TYR A 48 6.07 -15.48 -7.45
C TYR A 48 6.13 -15.29 -5.94
N TRP A 49 5.98 -14.05 -5.48
CA TRP A 49 6.08 -13.69 -4.06
C TRP A 49 5.00 -14.37 -3.21
N ARG A 50 3.79 -14.43 -3.73
CA ARG A 50 2.63 -15.05 -3.05
C ARG A 50 2.47 -16.54 -3.33
N GLY A 51 3.19 -17.08 -4.34
CA GLY A 51 3.02 -18.47 -4.78
C GLY A 51 1.72 -18.70 -5.55
N LEU A 52 1.20 -17.65 -6.20
CA LEU A 52 -0.01 -17.74 -6.99
C LEU A 52 0.29 -18.34 -8.39
N GLY A 53 -0.49 -19.33 -8.78
CA GLY A 53 -0.33 -20.00 -10.07
C GLY A 53 0.85 -20.98 -10.14
N GLY A 54 1.58 -21.21 -9.04
CA GLY A 54 2.71 -22.14 -8.99
C GLY A 54 3.45 -22.11 -7.65
N LYS A 55 4.60 -22.75 -7.59
CA LYS A 55 5.43 -22.75 -6.38
C LYS A 55 5.87 -21.32 -6.02
N ARG A 56 5.77 -20.99 -4.72
CA ARG A 56 6.26 -19.72 -4.16
C ARG A 56 7.76 -19.62 -4.35
N ASN A 57 8.22 -18.47 -4.86
CA ASN A 57 9.63 -18.16 -5.05
C ASN A 57 9.85 -16.66 -4.77
N VAL A 58 10.20 -16.34 -3.53
CA VAL A 58 10.38 -14.94 -3.09
C VAL A 58 11.59 -14.27 -3.70
N GLY A 59 12.65 -15.05 -4.05
CA GLY A 59 13.80 -14.52 -4.78
C GLY A 59 13.42 -14.04 -6.18
N ALA A 60 12.80 -14.92 -6.99
CA ALA A 60 12.29 -14.52 -8.31
C ALA A 60 11.26 -13.38 -8.23
N GLY A 61 10.45 -13.35 -7.17
CA GLY A 61 9.54 -12.23 -6.90
C GLY A 61 10.28 -10.91 -6.68
N ALA A 62 11.31 -10.91 -5.84
CA ALA A 62 12.14 -9.74 -5.57
C ALA A 62 12.91 -9.27 -6.82
N ASP A 63 13.42 -10.19 -7.64
CA ASP A 63 14.09 -9.87 -8.92
C ASP A 63 13.13 -9.18 -9.90
N CYS A 64 11.89 -9.68 -9.99
CA CYS A 64 10.85 -9.05 -10.80
C CYS A 64 10.52 -7.64 -10.28
N PHE A 65 10.37 -7.47 -8.95
CA PHE A 65 10.14 -6.15 -8.36
C PHE A 65 11.33 -5.20 -8.61
N ALA A 66 12.56 -5.69 -8.53
CA ALA A 66 13.75 -4.90 -8.81
C ALA A 66 13.74 -4.35 -10.24
N ARG A 67 13.49 -5.21 -11.25
CA ARG A 67 13.39 -4.78 -12.67
C ARG A 67 12.31 -3.74 -12.89
N ALA A 68 11.13 -3.92 -12.30
CA ALA A 68 10.07 -2.94 -12.39
C ALA A 68 10.40 -1.63 -11.66
N ALA A 69 11.12 -1.70 -10.54
CA ALA A 69 11.55 -0.55 -9.75
C ALA A 69 12.60 0.31 -10.48
N GLU A 70 13.48 -0.29 -11.29
CA GLU A 70 14.45 0.41 -12.15
C GLU A 70 13.76 1.34 -13.15
N SER A 71 12.58 0.99 -13.62
CA SER A 71 11.73 1.82 -14.47
C SER A 71 10.84 2.79 -13.67
N ALA A 72 11.17 3.06 -12.42
CA ALA A 72 10.44 3.95 -11.51
C ALA A 72 8.96 3.59 -11.29
N HIS A 73 8.56 2.30 -11.45
CA HIS A 73 7.20 1.86 -11.16
C HIS A 73 6.93 1.93 -9.63
N PRO A 74 6.03 2.81 -9.13
CA PRO A 74 5.96 3.12 -7.70
C PRO A 74 5.65 1.91 -6.83
N ALA A 75 4.63 1.13 -7.19
CA ALA A 75 4.25 -0.06 -6.42
C ALA A 75 5.36 -1.14 -6.41
N ALA A 76 6.16 -1.24 -7.49
CA ALA A 76 7.31 -2.13 -7.53
C ALA A 76 8.46 -1.62 -6.65
N GLN A 77 8.71 -0.31 -6.64
CA GLN A 77 9.66 0.31 -5.73
C GLN A 77 9.30 0.00 -4.27
N THR A 78 8.00 0.12 -3.93
CA THR A 78 7.50 -0.23 -2.60
C THR A 78 7.69 -1.71 -2.29
N ALA A 79 7.31 -2.60 -3.22
CA ALA A 79 7.46 -4.05 -3.02
C ALA A 79 8.94 -4.47 -2.89
N TYR A 80 9.82 -3.93 -3.72
CA TYR A 80 11.27 -4.20 -3.64
C TYR A 80 11.89 -3.62 -2.38
N GLY A 81 11.49 -2.40 -1.98
CA GLY A 81 11.89 -1.80 -0.72
C GLY A 81 11.51 -2.66 0.49
N ILE A 82 10.33 -3.27 0.50
CA ILE A 82 9.91 -4.23 1.54
C ILE A 82 10.80 -5.48 1.53
N ALA A 83 11.14 -6.02 0.36
CA ALA A 83 12.04 -7.16 0.23
C ALA A 83 13.43 -6.85 0.82
N LEU A 84 14.01 -5.71 0.45
CA LEU A 84 15.31 -5.24 0.96
C LEU A 84 15.30 -4.99 2.46
N ARG A 85 14.26 -4.32 2.98
CA ARG A 85 14.13 -4.03 4.42
C ARG A 85 14.03 -5.29 5.25
N SER A 86 13.25 -6.26 4.79
CA SER A 86 13.04 -7.53 5.50
C SER A 86 14.16 -8.54 5.30
N GLY A 87 14.97 -8.42 4.24
CA GLY A 87 15.94 -9.45 3.84
C GLY A 87 15.28 -10.70 3.24
N VAL A 88 14.00 -10.63 2.86
CA VAL A 88 13.26 -11.75 2.26
C VAL A 88 13.32 -11.62 0.74
N GLY A 89 13.87 -12.62 0.08
CA GLY A 89 14.03 -12.65 -1.37
C GLY A 89 15.12 -11.75 -1.94
N ALA A 90 15.69 -10.85 -1.15
CA ALA A 90 16.82 -9.99 -1.51
C ALA A 90 17.73 -9.80 -0.28
N LEU A 91 18.99 -9.44 -0.50
CA LEU A 91 19.90 -9.07 0.59
C LEU A 91 19.36 -7.82 1.30
N LYS A 92 19.41 -7.85 2.64
CA LYS A 92 18.93 -6.73 3.45
C LYS A 92 19.73 -5.46 3.20
N ASP A 93 19.02 -4.39 2.82
CA ASP A 93 19.60 -3.07 2.57
C ASP A 93 18.57 -1.99 2.96
N ASN A 94 18.70 -1.47 4.17
CA ASN A 94 17.77 -0.47 4.72
C ASN A 94 17.90 0.89 4.02
N GLU A 95 19.10 1.27 3.57
CA GLU A 95 19.32 2.56 2.92
C GLU A 95 18.69 2.57 1.52
N LYS A 96 18.91 1.51 0.74
CA LYS A 96 18.25 1.34 -0.56
C LYS A 96 16.73 1.23 -0.41
N ALA A 97 16.24 0.51 0.61
CA ALA A 97 14.80 0.44 0.89
C ALA A 97 14.21 1.82 1.18
N ARG A 98 14.86 2.62 2.03
CA ARG A 98 14.44 4.00 2.34
C ARG A 98 14.42 4.88 1.10
N ALA A 99 15.42 4.80 0.25
CA ALA A 99 15.49 5.54 -1.01
C ALA A 99 14.32 5.19 -1.95
N LEU A 100 14.02 3.88 -2.09
CA LEU A 100 12.89 3.40 -2.89
C LEU A 100 11.55 3.86 -2.33
N PHE A 101 11.34 3.76 -1.02
CA PHE A 101 10.11 4.26 -0.39
C PHE A 101 9.95 5.78 -0.58
N ARG A 102 11.04 6.55 -0.48
CA ARG A 102 10.99 8.00 -0.72
C ARG A 102 10.61 8.32 -2.16
N SER A 103 11.19 7.60 -3.12
CA SER A 103 10.85 7.75 -4.54
C SER A 103 9.39 7.41 -4.82
N ALA A 104 8.92 6.25 -4.35
CA ALA A 104 7.54 5.81 -4.54
C ALA A 104 6.53 6.73 -3.83
N ALA A 105 6.82 7.18 -2.62
CA ALA A 105 6.00 8.13 -1.88
C ALA A 105 5.90 9.48 -2.60
N GLY A 106 7.00 9.95 -3.21
CA GLY A 106 7.02 11.13 -4.07
C GLY A 106 6.15 10.98 -5.32
N ALA A 107 6.02 9.78 -5.85
CA ALA A 107 5.14 9.43 -6.96
C ALA A 107 3.68 9.16 -6.52
N GLY A 108 3.35 9.32 -5.23
CA GLY A 108 2.00 9.18 -4.70
C GLY A 108 1.64 7.77 -4.23
N ASP A 109 2.59 6.85 -4.10
CA ASP A 109 2.33 5.55 -3.50
C ASP A 109 2.14 5.67 -1.99
N HIS A 110 0.91 5.48 -1.53
CA HIS A 110 0.55 5.65 -0.12
C HIS A 110 1.09 4.53 0.76
N ASP A 111 1.27 3.32 0.24
CA ASP A 111 1.91 2.22 0.97
C ASP A 111 3.39 2.55 1.23
N ALA A 112 4.08 3.15 0.24
CA ALA A 112 5.43 3.65 0.42
C ALA A 112 5.52 4.73 1.50
N MET A 113 4.53 5.63 1.60
CA MET A 113 4.48 6.62 2.67
C MET A 113 4.45 5.95 4.04
N VAL A 114 3.62 4.92 4.22
CA VAL A 114 3.57 4.15 5.48
C VAL A 114 4.91 3.48 5.76
N GLN A 115 5.52 2.84 4.75
CA GLN A 115 6.83 2.20 4.92
C GLN A 115 7.92 3.22 5.29
N LEU A 116 7.94 4.37 4.65
CA LEU A 116 8.88 5.45 4.94
C LEU A 116 8.70 5.98 6.37
N ALA A 117 7.46 6.20 6.79
CA ALA A 117 7.17 6.65 8.15
C ALA A 117 7.71 5.68 9.23
N THR A 118 7.64 4.36 8.99
CA THR A 118 8.20 3.36 9.94
C THR A 118 9.73 3.40 10.04
N MET A 119 10.39 4.13 9.14
CA MET A 119 11.85 4.29 9.09
C MET A 119 12.29 5.73 9.38
N SER A 120 11.36 6.61 9.72
CA SER A 120 11.57 8.04 10.00
C SER A 120 11.53 8.33 11.50
N GLU A 121 12.10 9.46 11.89
CA GLU A 121 11.94 10.00 13.24
C GLU A 121 10.48 10.36 13.54
N PRO A 122 10.03 10.36 14.81
CA PRO A 122 8.60 10.48 15.17
C PRO A 122 7.88 11.66 14.52
N ASP A 123 8.48 12.84 14.52
CA ASP A 123 7.86 14.05 13.95
C ASP A 123 7.71 13.97 12.42
N GLU A 124 8.70 13.41 11.74
CA GLU A 124 8.63 13.18 10.30
C GLU A 124 7.61 12.08 9.98
N ALA A 125 7.62 10.99 10.73
CA ALA A 125 6.66 9.90 10.58
C ALA A 125 5.22 10.39 10.72
N ARG A 126 4.93 11.22 11.75
CA ARG A 126 3.62 11.83 11.95
C ARG A 126 3.19 12.67 10.75
N ARG A 127 4.06 13.52 10.21
CA ARG A 127 3.76 14.35 9.03
C ARG A 127 3.45 13.51 7.80
N ILE A 128 4.23 12.45 7.56
CA ILE A 128 4.04 11.55 6.43
C ILE A 128 2.71 10.80 6.56
N LEU A 129 2.43 10.24 7.73
CA LEU A 129 1.20 9.49 7.99
C LEU A 129 -0.04 10.39 7.92
N LEU A 130 0.04 11.62 8.44
CA LEU A 130 -1.04 12.58 8.34
C LEU A 130 -1.38 12.87 6.87
N ARG A 131 -0.36 13.16 6.05
CA ARG A 131 -0.55 13.40 4.62
C ARG A 131 -1.19 12.19 3.91
N ALA A 132 -0.72 10.97 4.17
CA ALA A 132 -1.30 9.76 3.59
C ALA A 132 -2.74 9.54 4.07
N SER A 133 -3.04 9.86 5.34
CA SER A 133 -4.38 9.79 5.92
C SER A 133 -5.34 10.78 5.26
N GLU A 134 -4.92 12.01 5.03
CA GLU A 134 -5.69 13.04 4.31
C GLU A 134 -5.95 12.69 2.85
N LEU A 135 -5.14 11.82 2.26
CA LEU A 135 -5.35 11.24 0.93
C LEU A 135 -6.26 10.00 0.95
N GLY A 136 -6.80 9.63 2.10
CA GLY A 136 -7.76 8.55 2.23
C GLY A 136 -7.16 7.16 2.47
N HIS A 137 -5.86 7.06 2.75
CA HIS A 137 -5.18 5.78 2.94
C HIS A 137 -5.48 5.19 4.33
N ALA A 138 -6.38 4.23 4.39
CA ALA A 138 -6.85 3.62 5.65
C ALA A 138 -5.72 2.98 6.52
N PRO A 139 -4.70 2.30 5.96
CA PRO A 139 -3.55 1.87 6.74
C PRO A 139 -2.80 3.03 7.42
N ALA A 140 -2.58 4.16 6.72
CA ALA A 140 -1.93 5.32 7.31
C ALA A 140 -2.71 5.91 8.48
N MET A 141 -4.04 6.00 8.36
CA MET A 141 -4.91 6.43 9.47
C MET A 141 -4.74 5.56 10.70
N SER A 142 -4.61 4.25 10.51
CA SER A 142 -4.39 3.30 11.60
C SER A 142 -3.02 3.48 12.27
N HIS A 143 -1.97 3.68 11.48
CA HIS A 143 -0.62 3.97 12.02
C HIS A 143 -0.54 5.33 12.70
N LEU A 144 -1.21 6.35 12.14
CA LEU A 144 -1.29 7.68 12.76
C LEU A 144 -2.03 7.60 14.11
N ALA A 145 -3.13 6.86 14.17
CA ALA A 145 -3.85 6.63 15.41
C ALA A 145 -2.98 5.94 16.47
N ASP A 146 -2.16 4.95 16.09
CA ASP A 146 -1.21 4.31 17.03
C ASP A 146 -0.20 5.31 17.62
N MET A 147 0.30 6.23 16.80
CA MET A 147 1.23 7.26 17.26
C MET A 147 0.56 8.25 18.21
N LEU A 148 -0.71 8.59 17.96
CA LEU A 148 -1.45 9.59 18.74
C LEU A 148 -2.08 9.02 20.01
N MET A 149 -2.20 7.71 20.14
CA MET A 149 -3.02 7.03 21.15
C MET A 149 -2.70 7.45 22.59
N ARG A 150 -1.45 7.81 22.90
CA ARG A 150 -1.02 8.23 24.24
C ARG A 150 -1.19 9.72 24.49
N ASP A 151 -0.88 10.52 23.47
CA ASP A 151 -0.78 11.96 23.59
C ASP A 151 -2.11 12.67 23.26
N ASP A 152 -2.85 12.12 22.31
CA ASP A 152 -4.17 12.63 21.87
C ASP A 152 -5.11 11.47 21.49
N PRO A 153 -5.71 10.81 22.49
CA PRO A 153 -6.61 9.68 22.27
C PRO A 153 -7.89 10.05 21.49
N ILE A 154 -8.36 11.31 21.58
CA ILE A 154 -9.52 11.78 20.84
C ILE A 154 -9.20 11.84 19.35
N GLU A 155 -8.07 12.44 19.01
CA GLU A 155 -7.59 12.51 17.61
C GLU A 155 -7.32 11.10 17.06
N ALA A 156 -6.65 10.23 17.86
CA ALA A 156 -6.43 8.83 17.49
C ALA A 156 -7.74 8.10 17.15
N LEU A 157 -8.74 8.23 18.03
CA LEU A 157 -10.06 7.62 17.82
C LEU A 157 -10.77 8.22 16.60
N SER A 158 -10.59 9.52 16.34
CA SER A 158 -11.15 10.21 15.17
C SER A 158 -10.64 9.61 13.86
N TRP A 159 -9.34 9.36 13.74
CA TRP A 159 -8.74 8.73 12.57
C TRP A 159 -9.16 7.27 12.40
N LEU A 160 -9.35 6.53 13.50
CA LEU A 160 -9.90 5.17 13.42
C LEU A 160 -11.35 5.18 12.90
N TYR A 161 -12.20 6.10 13.37
CA TYR A 161 -13.56 6.26 12.84
C TYR A 161 -13.58 6.68 11.38
N ALA A 162 -12.70 7.59 10.96
CA ALA A 162 -12.56 7.96 9.55
C ALA A 162 -12.17 6.75 8.68
N SER A 163 -11.20 5.95 9.14
CA SER A 163 -10.78 4.72 8.46
C SER A 163 -11.94 3.73 8.29
N VAL A 164 -12.74 3.54 9.34
CA VAL A 164 -13.93 2.67 9.28
C VAL A 164 -14.97 3.21 8.30
N ALA A 165 -15.22 4.52 8.32
CA ALA A 165 -16.22 5.15 7.46
C ALA A 165 -15.84 5.10 5.97
N LEU A 166 -14.55 5.20 5.65
CA LEU A 166 -14.07 5.22 4.26
C LEU A 166 -13.90 3.84 3.65
N SER A 167 -13.47 2.85 4.42
CA SER A 167 -13.05 1.55 3.91
C SER A 167 -13.72 0.35 4.55
N GLY A 168 -14.57 0.56 5.56
CA GLY A 168 -15.16 -0.53 6.35
C GLY A 168 -14.12 -1.33 7.15
N ASN A 169 -12.92 -0.79 7.38
CA ASN A 169 -11.79 -1.50 7.98
C ASN A 169 -12.14 -2.11 9.35
N GLU A 170 -12.28 -3.43 9.36
CA GLU A 170 -12.65 -4.18 10.57
C GLU A 170 -11.55 -4.13 11.65
N ALA A 171 -10.29 -4.08 11.27
CA ALA A 171 -9.19 -3.94 12.22
C ALA A 171 -9.24 -2.56 12.90
N ALA A 172 -9.50 -1.49 12.14
CA ALA A 172 -9.70 -0.15 12.70
C ALA A 172 -10.92 -0.10 13.64
N ARG A 173 -12.03 -0.77 13.28
CA ARG A 173 -13.22 -0.88 14.12
C ARG A 173 -12.93 -1.55 15.47
N LYS A 174 -12.20 -2.67 15.49
CA LYS A 174 -11.81 -3.36 16.72
C LYS A 174 -10.91 -2.49 17.59
N ARG A 175 -9.97 -1.76 16.97
CA ARG A 175 -9.07 -0.84 17.68
C ARG A 175 -9.84 0.36 18.26
N ALA A 176 -10.75 0.95 17.49
CA ALA A 176 -11.62 2.03 17.96
C ALA A 176 -12.45 1.58 19.16
N ALA A 177 -13.07 0.40 19.09
CA ALA A 177 -13.84 -0.16 20.18
C ALA A 177 -13.00 -0.44 21.44
N LYS A 178 -11.72 -0.83 21.29
CA LYS A 178 -10.81 -1.01 22.42
C LYS A 178 -10.47 0.33 23.07
N LEU A 179 -10.06 1.33 22.28
CA LEU A 179 -9.69 2.65 22.77
C LEU A 179 -10.87 3.35 23.46
N ALA A 180 -12.07 3.28 22.88
CA ALA A 180 -13.28 3.90 23.41
C ALA A 180 -13.68 3.37 24.82
N ARG A 181 -13.25 2.18 25.22
CA ARG A 181 -13.53 1.65 26.57
C ARG A 181 -12.82 2.41 27.68
N GLU A 182 -11.75 3.11 27.35
CA GLU A 182 -10.91 3.87 28.28
C GLU A 182 -11.27 5.37 28.25
N MET A 183 -12.30 5.78 27.48
CA MET A 183 -12.68 7.17 27.25
C MET A 183 -14.07 7.48 27.77
N SER A 184 -14.31 8.74 28.11
CA SER A 184 -15.64 9.25 28.48
C SER A 184 -16.59 9.33 27.29
N ALA A 185 -17.88 9.35 27.54
CA ALA A 185 -18.89 9.51 26.49
C ALA A 185 -18.74 10.82 25.69
N ALA A 186 -18.29 11.89 26.34
CA ALA A 186 -18.05 13.18 25.68
C ALA A 186 -16.86 13.12 24.71
N GLU A 187 -15.76 12.47 25.10
CA GLU A 187 -14.59 12.27 24.24
C GLU A 187 -14.92 11.38 23.05
N ILE A 188 -15.71 10.32 23.25
CA ILE A 188 -16.14 9.43 22.18
C ILE A 188 -17.03 10.20 21.18
N ASP A 189 -17.98 11.02 21.65
CA ASP A 189 -18.83 11.83 20.78
C ASP A 189 -18.01 12.85 19.99
N ALA A 190 -17.04 13.52 20.63
CA ALA A 190 -16.12 14.43 19.95
C ALA A 190 -15.33 13.71 18.85
N ALA A 191 -14.75 12.54 19.15
CA ALA A 191 -14.01 11.74 18.19
C ALA A 191 -14.89 11.25 17.02
N GLN A 192 -16.13 10.84 17.28
CA GLN A 192 -17.05 10.43 16.23
C GLN A 192 -17.41 11.59 15.28
N LYS A 193 -17.65 12.79 15.83
CA LYS A 193 -17.92 14.00 15.04
C LYS A 193 -16.71 14.35 14.16
N ALA A 194 -15.52 14.40 14.73
CA ALA A 194 -14.29 14.69 13.99
C ALA A 194 -14.02 13.64 12.90
N GLY A 195 -14.14 12.35 13.20
CA GLY A 195 -13.95 11.28 12.23
C GLY A 195 -14.92 11.33 11.04
N ARG A 196 -16.18 11.75 11.26
CA ARG A 196 -17.14 11.99 10.16
C ARG A 196 -16.72 13.17 9.29
N VAL A 197 -16.20 14.24 9.90
CA VAL A 197 -15.71 15.41 9.16
C VAL A 197 -14.52 14.99 8.30
N TYR A 198 -13.52 14.29 8.85
CA TYR A 198 -12.37 13.81 8.09
C TYR A 198 -12.78 12.93 6.91
N ALA A 199 -13.65 11.95 7.14
CA ALA A 199 -14.14 11.08 6.08
C ALA A 199 -14.87 11.86 4.96
N LYS A 200 -15.69 12.83 5.32
CA LYS A 200 -16.40 13.68 4.36
C LYS A 200 -15.47 14.54 3.53
N ASP A 201 -14.49 15.19 4.17
CA ASP A 201 -13.52 16.05 3.49
C ASP A 201 -12.66 15.26 2.51
N ILE A 202 -12.21 14.06 2.92
CA ILE A 202 -11.45 13.14 2.06
C ILE A 202 -12.29 12.73 0.85
N GLN A 203 -13.56 12.35 1.04
CA GLN A 203 -14.45 11.98 -0.06
C GLN A 203 -14.73 13.16 -1.02
N GLN A 204 -14.86 14.37 -0.50
CA GLN A 204 -15.06 15.56 -1.33
C GLN A 204 -13.84 15.87 -2.18
N ARG A 205 -12.62 15.81 -1.60
CA ARG A 205 -11.36 15.98 -2.34
C ARG A 205 -11.17 14.91 -3.43
N ALA A 206 -11.60 13.68 -3.18
CA ALA A 206 -11.53 12.59 -4.16
C ALA A 206 -12.49 12.77 -5.34
N ARG A 207 -13.66 13.41 -5.13
CA ARG A 207 -14.66 13.67 -6.18
C ARG A 207 -14.38 14.93 -7.01
N GLY A 208 -13.55 15.83 -6.51
CA GLY A 208 -13.19 17.10 -7.18
C GLY A 208 -11.95 16.98 -8.08
N LYS A 209 -11.38 15.79 -8.21
CA LYS A 209 -10.29 15.44 -9.12
C LYS A 209 -10.82 14.64 -10.31
#